data_68d29f875f0a215fb73002dd627f39a2
#
_entry.id   68d29f875f0a215fb73002dd627f39a2
#
_cell.length_a   1.000
_cell.length_b   1.000
_cell.length_c   1.000
_cell.angle_alpha   90.00
_cell.angle_beta   90.00
_cell.angle_gamma   90.00
#
_symmetry.space_group_name_H-M   'P 1'
#
loop_
_entity.id
_entity.type
_entity.pdbx_description
1 polymer ?
#
loop_
_entity_poly.entity_id
_entity_poly.type
_entity_poly.pdbx_seq_one_letter_code
_entity_poly.pdbx_strand_id
1 'polypeptide(L)' 'NDERPITARQCIKALPSITKHKPDLIKDIETALRGTNLSRYQENMQALIFMDIQKALRDIENI' A
#
# COMPACT_ATOMS: atom_id res chain seq x y z
N ASN A 1 2.03 16.09 7.44
CA ASN A 1 1.45 15.62 6.41
C ASN A 1 2.22 15.47 5.18
N ASP A 2 3.02 14.43 5.11
CA ASP A 2 3.84 14.18 4.00
C ASP A 2 3.12 13.35 2.99
N GLU A 3 2.70 13.94 1.94
CA GLU A 3 2.12 13.24 0.82
C GLU A 3 3.17 12.95 -0.24
N ARG A 4 4.39 12.67 0.20
CA ARG A 4 5.48 12.38 -0.71
C ARG A 4 5.29 10.99 -1.32
N PRO A 5 5.22 10.90 -2.66
CA PRO A 5 4.99 9.61 -3.30
C PRO A 5 6.05 8.57 -2.98
N ILE A 6 7.31 8.99 -2.84
CA ILE A 6 8.40 8.05 -2.55
C ILE A 6 8.18 7.39 -1.19
N THR A 7 7.83 8.19 -0.19
CA THR A 7 7.58 7.65 1.16
C THR A 7 6.36 6.73 1.14
N ALA A 8 5.29 7.13 0.45
CA ALA A 8 4.09 6.30 0.35
C ALA A 8 4.39 4.97 -0.30
N ARG A 9 5.17 4.97 -1.39
CA ARG A 9 5.52 3.74 -2.08
C ARG A 9 6.35 2.81 -1.20
N GLN A 10 7.30 3.37 -0.45
CA GLN A 10 8.12 2.58 0.46
C GLN A 10 7.28 1.94 1.56
N CYS A 11 6.33 2.69 2.11
CA CYS A 11 5.43 2.15 3.12
C CYS A 11 4.60 0.99 2.56
N ILE A 12 4.05 1.18 1.36
CA ILE A 12 3.23 0.14 0.72
C ILE A 12 4.06 -1.12 0.47
N LYS A 13 5.29 -0.95 0.01
CA LYS A 13 6.15 -2.10 -0.27
C LYS A 13 6.54 -2.87 0.99
N ALA A 14 6.55 -2.21 2.14
CA ALA A 14 6.90 -2.85 3.40
C ALA A 14 5.73 -3.60 4.03
N LEU A 15 4.50 -3.33 3.62
CA LEU A 15 3.32 -3.91 4.25
C LEU A 15 3.26 -5.43 4.18
N PRO A 16 3.59 -6.09 3.05
CA PRO A 16 3.57 -7.55 3.04
C PRO A 16 4.51 -8.16 4.07
N SER A 17 5.67 -7.56 4.29
CA SER A 17 6.61 -8.04 5.30
C SER A 17 6.03 -7.90 6.69
N ILE A 18 5.35 -6.80 6.97
CA ILE A 18 4.73 -6.55 8.26
C ILE A 18 3.62 -7.58 8.52
N THR A 19 2.78 -7.86 7.53
CA THR A 19 1.70 -8.82 7.70
C THR A 19 2.20 -10.24 7.87
N LYS A 20 3.35 -10.55 7.31
CA LYS A 20 3.97 -11.86 7.47
C LYS A 20 4.30 -12.13 8.94
N HIS A 21 4.71 -11.09 9.66
CA HIS A 21 5.02 -11.20 11.08
C HIS A 21 3.81 -10.97 11.98
N LYS A 22 2.82 -10.24 11.50
CA LYS A 22 1.62 -9.93 12.28
C LYS A 22 0.37 -10.13 11.42
N PRO A 23 -0.03 -11.40 11.22
CA PRO A 23 -1.17 -11.68 10.34
C PRO A 23 -2.48 -11.06 10.81
N ASP A 24 -2.59 -10.73 12.10
CA ASP A 24 -3.79 -10.09 12.63
C ASP A 24 -4.09 -8.75 11.99
N LEU A 25 -3.06 -8.11 11.42
CA LEU A 25 -3.20 -6.80 10.81
C LEU A 25 -3.61 -6.86 9.32
N ILE A 26 -3.67 -8.05 8.75
CA ILE A 26 -3.94 -8.19 7.31
C ILE A 26 -5.21 -7.47 6.90
N LYS A 27 -6.29 -7.70 7.64
CA LYS A 27 -7.57 -7.12 7.29
C LYS A 27 -7.55 -5.59 7.38
N ASP A 28 -6.94 -5.07 8.43
CA ASP A 28 -6.84 -3.62 8.62
C ASP A 28 -5.99 -2.99 7.53
N ILE A 29 -4.89 -3.63 7.17
CA ILE A 29 -4.00 -3.13 6.13
C ILE A 29 -4.69 -3.17 4.77
N GLU A 30 -5.39 -4.25 4.45
CA GLU A 30 -6.14 -4.33 3.21
C GLU A 30 -7.18 -3.22 3.11
N THR A 31 -7.90 -2.98 4.19
CA THR A 31 -8.90 -1.92 4.22
C THR A 31 -8.25 -0.56 3.99
N ALA A 32 -7.12 -0.31 4.64
CA ALA A 32 -6.40 0.95 4.48
C ALA A 32 -5.91 1.13 3.04
N LEU A 33 -5.37 0.08 2.44
CA LEU A 33 -4.87 0.16 1.07
C LEU A 33 -5.99 0.42 0.08
N ARG A 34 -7.13 -0.24 0.25
CA ARG A 34 -8.28 -0.05 -0.65
C ARG A 34 -8.90 1.33 -0.49
N GLY A 35 -8.74 1.95 0.68
CA GLY A 35 -9.26 3.28 0.94
C GLY A 35 -8.30 4.40 0.60
N THR A 36 -7.13 4.09 0.06
CA THR A 36 -6.13 5.11 -0.26
C THR A 36 -6.67 6.09 -1.30
N ASN A 37 -6.54 7.39 -0.99
CA ASN A 37 -7.02 8.43 -1.90
C ASN A 37 -5.88 8.84 -2.83
N LEU A 38 -5.91 8.34 -4.05
CA LEU A 38 -4.86 8.61 -5.03
C LEU A 38 -4.89 10.04 -5.56
N SER A 39 -6.01 10.73 -5.40
CA SER A 39 -6.13 12.10 -5.92
C SER A 39 -5.19 13.09 -5.21
N ARG A 40 -4.60 12.68 -4.10
CA ARG A 40 -3.62 13.50 -3.39
C ARG A 40 -2.26 13.56 -4.10
N TYR A 41 -2.03 12.67 -5.05
CA TYR A 41 -0.76 12.57 -5.75
C TYR A 41 -0.88 13.08 -7.17
N GLN A 42 0.25 13.42 -7.77
CA GLN A 42 0.27 13.82 -9.17
C GLN A 42 -0.16 12.66 -10.05
N GLU A 43 -0.78 12.98 -11.19
CA GLU A 43 -1.32 11.95 -12.07
C GLU A 43 -0.31 10.87 -12.45
N ASN A 44 0.92 11.29 -12.77
CA ASN A 44 1.95 10.33 -13.16
C ASN A 44 2.35 9.40 -12.01
N MET A 45 2.14 9.83 -10.78
CA MET A 45 2.44 8.99 -9.61
C MET A 45 1.27 8.13 -9.20
N GLN A 46 0.04 8.54 -9.52
CA GLN A 46 -1.15 7.79 -9.13
C GLN A 46 -1.12 6.37 -9.68
N ALA A 47 -0.76 6.22 -10.95
CA ALA A 47 -0.69 4.90 -11.57
C ALA A 47 0.36 4.02 -10.90
N LEU A 48 1.51 4.59 -10.57
CA LEU A 48 2.58 3.84 -9.92
C LEU A 48 2.17 3.40 -8.52
N ILE A 49 1.55 4.29 -7.76
CA ILE A 49 1.09 3.97 -6.41
C ILE A 49 -0.02 2.93 -6.47
N PHE A 50 -0.93 3.06 -7.43
CA PHE A 50 -1.99 2.06 -7.61
C PHE A 50 -1.40 0.68 -7.87
N MET A 51 -0.41 0.59 -8.74
CA MET A 51 0.26 -0.68 -9.02
C MET A 51 0.94 -1.25 -7.78
N ASP A 52 1.58 -0.39 -6.99
CA ASP A 52 2.21 -0.81 -5.75
C ASP A 52 1.18 -1.38 -4.77
N ILE A 53 0.02 -0.73 -4.68
CA ILE A 53 -1.07 -1.20 -3.82
C ILE A 53 -1.57 -2.57 -4.27
N GLN A 54 -1.79 -2.74 -5.57
CA GLN A 54 -2.27 -4.01 -6.10
C GLN A 54 -1.26 -5.12 -5.85
N LYS A 55 0.02 -4.83 -6.03
CA LYS A 55 1.07 -5.80 -5.77
C LYS A 55 1.13 -6.16 -4.29
N ALA A 56 1.02 -5.16 -3.41
CA ALA A 56 1.03 -5.40 -1.98
C ALA A 56 -0.15 -6.27 -1.55
N LEU A 57 -1.33 -5.99 -2.06
CA LEU A 57 -2.51 -6.79 -1.75
C LEU A 57 -2.35 -8.23 -2.21
N ARG A 58 -1.79 -8.43 -3.40
CA ARG A 58 -1.53 -9.76 -3.91
C ARG A 58 -0.53 -10.52 -3.03
N ASP A 59 0.55 -9.84 -2.65
CA ASP A 59 1.56 -10.46 -1.79
C ASP A 59 0.97 -10.82 -0.43
N ILE A 60 0.12 -9.96 0.12
CA ILE A 60 -0.53 -10.24 1.39
C ILE A 60 -1.45 -11.45 1.28
N GLU A 61 -2.19 -11.57 0.19
CA GLU A 61 -3.10 -12.70 -0.02
C GLU A 61 -2.34 -14.03 -0.13
N ASN A 62 -1.09 -13.99 -0.55
CA ASN A 62 -0.29 -15.20 -0.73
C ASN A 62 0.52 -15.58 0.51
N ILE A 63 0.38 -14.85 1.57
CA ILE A 63 1.03 -15.19 2.85
C ILE A 63 0.24 -16.29 3.63
#